data_f32e0fc369812f9ef6bb36f6c0a4e726
#
_entry.id   f32e0fc369812f9ef6bb36f6c0a4e726
#
_cell.length_a   1.000
_cell.length_b   1.000
_cell.length_c   1.000
_cell.angle_alpha   90.00
_cell.angle_beta   90.00
_cell.angle_gamma   90.00
#
_symmetry.space_group_name_H-M   'P 1'
#
loop_
_entity.id
_entity.type
_entity.pdbx_description
1 polymer ?
#
loop_
_entity_poly.entity_id
_entity_poly.type
_entity_poly.pdbx_seq_one_letter_code
_entity_poly.pdbx_strand_id
1 'polypeptide(L)'
;YAQVDYQASTGASDFSVQARDLYADVSLDKAKAWRIRLGQSKVPFGFVNMQSSQNRAPLERPDALNSAVEGERDLGAAVMWASPEARKRFRDLTSLGLKGSGDYGVIAVGAYAGQGLNRPDQNGHPHVFGRVQYPFKLPGGQYFELGVQAYHGRFVAPTQALT
;
A
#
# COMPACT_ATOMS: atom_id res chain seq x y z
N TYR A 1 13.12 0.61 5.30
CA TYR A 1 12.35 -0.52 5.85
C TYR A 1 12.51 -1.74 4.96
N ALA A 2 12.75 -2.90 5.54
CA ALA A 2 12.80 -4.17 4.83
C ALA A 2 11.99 -5.22 5.59
N GLN A 3 11.20 -5.99 4.88
CA GLN A 3 10.46 -7.15 5.38
C GLN A 3 10.65 -8.30 4.41
N VAL A 4 11.07 -9.44 4.93
CA VAL A 4 11.28 -10.67 4.16
C VAL A 4 10.38 -11.74 4.74
N ASP A 5 9.62 -12.41 3.89
CA ASP A 5 8.86 -13.59 4.26
C ASP A 5 9.63 -14.83 3.85
N TYR A 6 9.53 -15.80 4.71
CA TYR A 6 10.14 -17.09 4.60
C TYR A 6 9.04 -18.14 4.46
N GLN A 7 9.07 -18.92 3.39
CA GLN A 7 8.12 -19.97 3.17
C GLN A 7 8.83 -21.31 2.93
N ALA A 8 8.60 -22.26 3.81
CA ALA A 8 9.01 -23.63 3.63
C ALA A 8 7.80 -24.45 3.13
N SER A 9 7.94 -25.16 2.03
CA SER A 9 6.92 -26.09 1.54
C SER A 9 7.11 -27.45 2.23
N THR A 10 6.08 -27.94 2.89
CA THR A 10 6.07 -29.31 3.46
C THR A 10 5.92 -30.31 2.34
N GLY A 11 7.01 -30.97 1.93
CA GLY A 11 6.96 -32.09 0.99
C GLY A 11 7.83 -31.96 -0.27
N ALA A 12 8.38 -30.78 -0.53
CA ALA A 12 9.43 -30.59 -1.53
C ALA A 12 10.61 -29.85 -0.87
N SER A 13 11.81 -30.12 -1.30
CA SER A 13 13.02 -29.44 -0.84
C SER A 13 13.12 -27.97 -1.24
N ASP A 14 12.01 -27.35 -1.62
CA ASP A 14 11.96 -26.01 -2.13
C ASP A 14 11.70 -25.02 -1.01
N PHE A 15 12.76 -24.32 -0.72
CA PHE A 15 12.84 -23.21 0.18
C PHE A 15 12.73 -21.90 -0.65
N SER A 16 11.73 -21.09 -0.39
CA SER A 16 11.62 -19.78 -1.02
C SER A 16 11.73 -18.64 -0.03
N VAL A 17 12.59 -17.67 -0.33
CA VAL A 17 12.68 -16.39 0.38
C VAL A 17 12.09 -15.33 -0.50
N GLN A 18 11.09 -14.60 0.00
CA GLN A 18 10.42 -13.57 -0.74
C GLN A 18 10.52 -12.22 -0.04
N ALA A 19 11.06 -11.21 -0.73
CA ALA A 19 11.02 -9.84 -0.24
C ALA A 19 9.58 -9.33 -0.31
N ARG A 20 9.00 -8.95 0.82
CA ARG A 20 7.66 -8.34 0.86
C ARG A 20 7.72 -6.84 0.75
N ASP A 21 8.40 -6.21 1.68
CA ASP A 21 8.58 -4.77 1.71
C ASP A 21 10.07 -4.47 1.66
N LEU A 22 10.50 -3.69 0.67
CA LEU A 22 11.85 -3.19 0.53
C LEU A 22 11.78 -1.78 -0.05
N TYR A 23 11.67 -0.78 0.83
CA TYR A 23 11.51 0.60 0.42
C TYR A 23 12.25 1.59 1.33
N ALA A 24 12.50 2.76 0.79
CA ALA A 24 13.01 3.92 1.51
C ALA A 24 11.99 5.06 1.50
N ASP A 25 11.76 5.66 2.66
CA ASP A 25 11.01 6.90 2.81
C ASP A 25 11.99 8.05 3.01
N VAL A 26 12.04 8.98 2.06
CA VAL A 26 12.88 10.18 2.11
C VAL A 26 12.00 11.37 2.45
N SER A 27 12.29 12.05 3.56
CA SER A 27 11.61 13.29 3.94
C SER A 27 12.30 14.47 3.27
N LEU A 28 11.52 15.32 2.60
CA LEU A 28 12.04 16.49 1.88
C LEU A 28 12.14 17.73 2.75
N ASP A 29 11.49 17.73 3.91
CA ASP A 29 11.45 18.87 4.83
C ASP A 29 11.65 18.42 6.28
N LYS A 30 12.04 19.36 7.16
CA LYS A 30 12.27 19.09 8.59
C LYS A 30 10.98 18.69 9.32
N ALA A 31 9.83 19.19 8.89
CA ALA A 31 8.53 18.81 9.45
C ALA A 31 8.08 17.41 9.00
N LYS A 32 8.80 16.81 8.04
CA LYS A 32 8.46 15.53 7.40
C LYS A 32 7.05 15.53 6.81
N ALA A 33 6.59 16.69 6.37
CA ALA A 33 5.30 16.84 5.73
C ALA A 33 5.31 16.24 4.32
N TRP A 34 6.37 16.49 3.57
CA TRP A 34 6.62 15.89 2.26
C TRP A 34 7.53 14.68 2.36
N ARG A 35 7.12 13.58 1.76
CA ARG A 35 7.88 12.33 1.70
C ARG A 35 7.83 11.72 0.32
N ILE A 36 8.94 11.15 -0.09
CA ILE A 36 9.02 10.29 -1.27
C ILE A 36 9.29 8.88 -0.79
N ARG A 37 8.47 7.93 -1.22
CA ARG A 37 8.71 6.50 -1.06
C ARG A 37 9.22 5.92 -2.34
N LEU A 38 10.29 5.14 -2.28
CA LEU A 38 10.90 4.46 -3.41
C LEU A 38 11.11 2.99 -3.05
N GLY A 39 10.74 2.09 -3.93
CA GLY A 39 10.94 0.65 -3.77
C GLY A 39 9.65 -0.16 -3.72
N GLN A 40 9.77 -1.41 -3.33
CA GLN A 40 8.64 -2.32 -3.19
C GLN A 40 7.91 -2.10 -1.88
N SER A 41 6.65 -1.75 -1.96
CA SER A 41 5.81 -1.49 -0.80
C SER A 41 4.34 -1.74 -1.10
N LYS A 42 3.51 -1.72 -0.07
CA LYS A 42 2.05 -1.69 -0.30
C LYS A 42 1.68 -0.51 -1.18
N VAL A 43 0.89 -0.80 -2.21
CA VAL A 43 0.29 0.22 -3.07
C VAL A 43 -0.78 0.96 -2.27
N PRO A 44 -0.71 2.30 -2.14
CA PRO A 44 -1.64 3.07 -1.31
C PRO A 44 -3.00 3.28 -1.98
N PHE A 45 -3.63 2.17 -2.38
CA PHE A 45 -4.95 2.14 -3.00
C PHE A 45 -5.83 1.10 -2.32
N GLY A 46 -7.07 1.47 -2.05
CA GLY A 46 -8.03 0.66 -1.30
C GLY A 46 -7.82 0.72 0.22
N PHE A 47 -8.85 1.17 0.94
CA PHE A 47 -8.78 1.32 2.41
C PHE A 47 -8.33 0.03 3.11
N VAL A 48 -8.91 -1.10 2.71
CA VAL A 48 -8.60 -2.42 3.29
C VAL A 48 -7.18 -2.87 2.92
N ASN A 49 -6.69 -2.52 1.72
CA ASN A 49 -5.34 -2.87 1.30
C ASN A 49 -4.27 -2.16 2.14
N MET A 50 -4.50 -0.89 2.47
CA MET A 50 -3.57 -0.09 3.27
C MET A 50 -3.47 -0.56 4.73
N GLN A 51 -4.52 -1.16 5.27
CA GLN A 51 -4.52 -1.69 6.63
C GLN A 51 -3.53 -2.87 6.78
N SER A 52 -2.97 -3.02 7.97
CA SER A 52 -2.28 -4.27 8.33
C SER A 52 -3.27 -5.42 8.30
N SER A 53 -2.82 -6.60 7.86
CA SER A 53 -3.65 -7.82 7.85
C SER A 53 -4.27 -8.14 9.21
N GLN A 54 -3.58 -7.82 10.30
CA GLN A 54 -4.06 -7.99 11.67
C GLN A 54 -5.19 -7.02 12.05
N ASN A 55 -5.30 -5.90 11.34
CA ASN A 55 -6.24 -4.83 11.65
C ASN A 55 -7.43 -4.75 10.70
N ARG A 56 -7.51 -5.64 9.71
CA ARG A 56 -8.64 -5.68 8.78
C ARG A 56 -9.90 -6.19 9.48
N ALA A 57 -11.03 -5.57 9.15
CA ALA A 57 -12.33 -6.07 9.59
C ALA A 57 -12.79 -7.28 8.74
N PRO A 58 -12.70 -7.26 7.39
CA PRO A 58 -13.01 -8.43 6.58
C PRO A 58 -11.81 -9.41 6.57
N LEU A 59 -12.11 -10.71 6.51
CA LEU A 59 -11.10 -11.76 6.38
C LEU A 59 -10.39 -11.69 5.04
N GLU A 60 -11.11 -11.35 3.99
CA GLU A 60 -10.61 -11.22 2.63
C GLU A 60 -10.73 -9.80 2.10
N ARG A 61 -9.92 -9.47 1.12
CA ARG A 61 -10.01 -8.21 0.41
C ARG A 61 -11.09 -8.29 -0.66
N PRO A 62 -11.75 -7.16 -0.99
CA PRO A 62 -12.65 -7.12 -2.14
C PRO A 62 -11.94 -7.54 -3.43
N ASP A 63 -12.61 -8.30 -4.28
CA ASP A 63 -12.06 -8.82 -5.55
C ASP A 63 -11.53 -7.71 -6.47
N ALA A 64 -12.19 -6.56 -6.49
CA ALA A 64 -11.71 -5.41 -7.26
C ALA A 64 -10.31 -4.94 -6.83
N LEU A 65 -9.98 -5.02 -5.53
CA LEU A 65 -8.64 -4.70 -5.04
C LEU A 65 -7.63 -5.81 -5.33
N ASN A 66 -8.05 -7.07 -5.22
CA ASN A 66 -7.21 -8.21 -5.56
C ASN A 66 -6.82 -8.20 -7.04
N SER A 67 -7.75 -7.82 -7.92
CA SER A 67 -7.51 -7.71 -9.36
C SER A 67 -6.68 -6.49 -9.73
N ALA A 68 -6.88 -5.35 -9.05
CA ALA A 68 -6.14 -4.12 -9.34
C ALA A 68 -4.69 -4.17 -8.83
N VAL A 69 -4.45 -4.79 -7.68
CA VAL A 69 -3.14 -4.86 -7.02
C VAL A 69 -2.91 -6.27 -6.48
N GLU A 70 -2.48 -7.16 -7.36
CA GLU A 70 -2.16 -8.53 -6.98
C GLU A 70 -1.06 -8.55 -5.90
N GLY A 71 -1.30 -9.26 -4.81
CA GLY A 71 -0.33 -9.39 -3.71
C GLY A 71 -0.15 -8.14 -2.83
N GLU A 72 -0.98 -7.11 -2.97
CA GLU A 72 -0.98 -5.86 -2.17
C GLU A 72 0.20 -4.92 -2.43
N ARG A 73 1.28 -5.41 -2.99
CA ARG A 73 2.58 -4.74 -3.08
C ARG A 73 3.07 -4.71 -4.51
N ASP A 74 3.84 -3.68 -4.80
CA ASP A 74 4.48 -3.55 -6.10
C ASP A 74 5.72 -2.65 -5.99
N LEU A 75 6.60 -2.74 -6.98
CA LEU A 75 7.77 -1.90 -7.10
C LEU A 75 7.37 -0.54 -7.71
N GLY A 76 7.72 0.55 -7.05
CA GLY A 76 7.37 1.86 -7.57
C GLY A 76 7.87 3.04 -6.76
N ALA A 77 7.24 4.18 -7.03
CA ALA A 77 7.51 5.45 -6.36
C ALA A 77 6.23 6.19 -6.04
N ALA A 78 6.20 6.85 -4.88
CA ALA A 78 5.08 7.67 -4.45
C ALA A 78 5.57 8.95 -3.79
N VAL A 79 4.91 10.06 -4.10
CA VAL A 79 5.05 11.33 -3.38
C VAL A 79 3.85 11.48 -2.47
N MET A 80 4.10 11.78 -1.20
CA MET A 80 3.08 11.88 -0.16
C MET A 80 3.23 13.18 0.60
N TRP A 81 2.11 13.82 0.88
CA TRP A 81 2.05 14.99 1.74
C TRP A 81 1.03 14.80 2.86
N ALA A 82 1.41 15.20 4.07
CA ALA A 82 0.51 15.32 5.20
C ALA A 82 1.02 16.36 6.18
N SER A 83 0.12 17.17 6.73
CA SER A 83 0.49 18.07 7.81
C SER A 83 0.95 17.29 9.05
N PRO A 84 1.77 17.88 9.92
CA PRO A 84 2.21 17.23 11.16
C PRO A 84 1.03 16.77 12.03
N GLU A 85 -0.07 17.52 12.04
CA GLU A 85 -1.29 17.20 12.76
C GLU A 85 -1.99 15.96 12.16
N ALA A 86 -2.19 15.91 10.86
CA ALA A 86 -2.77 14.76 10.18
C ALA A 86 -1.94 13.49 10.41
N ARG A 87 -0.61 13.60 10.33
CA ARG A 87 0.29 12.50 10.65
C ARG A 87 0.16 12.01 12.08
N LYS A 88 0.01 12.94 13.03
CA LYS A 88 -0.26 12.57 14.43
C LYS A 88 -1.56 11.78 14.53
N ARG A 89 -2.62 12.23 13.87
CA ARG A 89 -3.93 11.53 13.88
C ARG A 89 -3.86 10.14 13.26
N PHE A 90 -3.14 9.96 12.15
CA PHE A 90 -2.91 8.62 11.57
C PHE A 90 -2.18 7.69 12.55
N ARG A 91 -1.18 8.20 13.28
CA ARG A 91 -0.50 7.41 14.31
C ARG A 91 -1.41 7.09 15.50
N ASP A 92 -2.20 8.07 15.95
CA ASP A 92 -3.17 7.87 17.04
C ASP A 92 -4.15 6.75 16.70
N LEU A 93 -4.69 6.74 15.47
CA LEU A 93 -5.56 5.66 14.96
C LEU A 93 -4.91 4.29 15.10
N THR A 94 -3.66 4.17 14.68
CA THR A 94 -2.92 2.89 14.75
C THR A 94 -2.60 2.50 16.21
N SER A 95 -2.12 3.45 17.02
CA SER A 95 -1.71 3.19 18.41
C SER A 95 -2.88 2.86 19.34
N LEU A 96 -4.08 3.37 19.04
CA LEU A 96 -5.31 3.07 19.76
C LEU A 96 -5.97 1.77 19.30
N GLY A 97 -5.37 1.02 18.36
CA GLY A 97 -5.95 -0.20 17.81
C GLY A 97 -7.16 0.03 16.91
N LEU A 98 -7.38 1.26 16.47
CA LEU A 98 -8.47 1.59 15.56
C LEU A 98 -8.14 1.16 14.13
N LYS A 99 -9.18 0.96 13.32
CA LYS A 99 -9.08 0.44 11.95
C LYS A 99 -8.75 1.53 10.92
N GLY A 100 -7.69 2.32 11.16
CA GLY A 100 -7.23 3.37 10.25
C GLY A 100 -6.46 2.84 9.04
N SER A 101 -6.35 3.67 8.00
CA SER A 101 -5.61 3.32 6.77
C SER A 101 -4.09 3.36 6.92
N GLY A 102 -3.58 3.99 7.97
CA GLY A 102 -2.14 4.26 8.14
C GLY A 102 -1.68 5.57 7.49
N ASP A 103 -0.43 5.95 7.75
CA ASP A 103 0.15 7.22 7.27
C ASP A 103 0.73 7.09 5.84
N TYR A 104 -0.15 7.03 4.87
CA TYR A 104 0.19 7.14 3.44
C TYR A 104 -0.01 8.56 2.89
N GLY A 105 -0.01 9.57 3.76
CA GLY A 105 -0.25 10.97 3.42
C GLY A 105 -1.74 11.34 3.34
N VAL A 106 -2.01 12.64 3.48
CA VAL A 106 -3.32 13.24 3.19
C VAL A 106 -3.53 13.29 1.68
N ILE A 107 -2.49 13.65 0.94
CA ILE A 107 -2.43 13.60 -0.51
C ILE A 107 -1.28 12.67 -0.87
N ALA A 108 -1.53 11.76 -1.80
CA ALA A 108 -0.47 10.94 -2.38
C ALA A 108 -0.74 10.68 -3.87
N VAL A 109 0.32 10.69 -4.64
CA VAL A 109 0.33 10.30 -6.04
C VAL A 109 1.57 9.44 -6.30
N GLY A 110 1.48 8.51 -7.22
CA GLY A 110 2.63 7.68 -7.55
C GLY A 110 2.39 6.75 -8.72
N ALA A 111 3.44 6.00 -9.04
CA ALA A 111 3.44 5.01 -10.10
C ALA A 111 4.13 3.73 -9.64
N TYR A 112 3.62 2.60 -10.11
CA TYR A 112 4.10 1.26 -9.82
C TYR A 112 4.25 0.44 -11.11
N ALA A 113 5.05 -0.61 -11.07
CA ALA A 113 5.26 -1.51 -12.21
C ALA A 113 3.97 -2.17 -12.71
N GLY A 114 3.01 -2.41 -11.81
CA GLY A 114 1.68 -2.90 -12.18
C GLY A 114 1.58 -4.42 -12.36
N GLN A 115 2.59 -5.17 -11.96
CA GLN A 115 2.61 -6.63 -12.08
C GLN A 115 2.53 -7.36 -10.73
N GLY A 116 2.53 -6.60 -9.63
CA GLY A 116 2.45 -7.14 -8.28
C GLY A 116 3.79 -7.55 -7.68
N LEU A 117 3.71 -8.29 -6.60
CA LEU A 117 4.85 -8.61 -5.75
C LEU A 117 5.96 -9.37 -6.48
N ASN A 118 7.19 -8.83 -6.45
CA ASN A 118 8.41 -9.43 -7.02
C ASN A 118 8.32 -9.77 -8.52
N ARG A 119 7.47 -9.08 -9.27
CA ARG A 119 7.36 -9.23 -10.73
C ARG A 119 7.88 -7.99 -11.44
N PRO A 120 8.68 -8.14 -12.49
CA PRO A 120 9.08 -7.01 -13.31
C PRO A 120 7.92 -6.51 -14.16
N ASP A 121 7.99 -5.25 -14.57
CA ASP A 121 7.09 -4.72 -15.58
C ASP A 121 7.20 -5.52 -16.89
N GLN A 122 6.06 -5.92 -17.46
CA GLN A 122 6.00 -6.76 -18.66
C GLN A 122 5.46 -6.02 -19.89
N ASN A 123 4.96 -4.81 -19.72
CA ASN A 123 4.29 -4.08 -20.80
C ASN A 123 4.81 -2.65 -21.01
N GLY A 124 5.74 -2.17 -20.19
CA GLY A 124 6.27 -0.81 -20.26
C GLY A 124 5.25 0.28 -19.91
N HIS A 125 4.12 -0.09 -19.27
CA HIS A 125 3.06 0.83 -18.89
C HIS A 125 2.85 0.81 -17.37
N PRO A 126 3.46 1.74 -16.63
CA PRO A 126 3.30 1.77 -15.19
C PRO A 126 1.84 2.06 -14.81
N HIS A 127 1.42 1.46 -13.72
CA HIS A 127 0.15 1.78 -13.08
C HIS A 127 0.30 3.06 -12.28
N VAL A 128 -0.68 3.94 -12.33
CA VAL A 128 -0.67 5.21 -11.60
C VAL A 128 -1.81 5.25 -10.59
N PHE A 129 -1.56 5.90 -9.46
CA PHE A 129 -2.59 6.13 -8.46
C PHE A 129 -2.57 7.56 -7.97
N GLY A 130 -3.71 8.01 -7.49
CA GLY A 130 -3.87 9.25 -6.75
C GLY A 130 -4.85 9.05 -5.61
N ARG A 131 -4.60 9.72 -4.48
CA ARG A 131 -5.51 9.70 -3.34
C ARG A 131 -5.49 11.02 -2.58
N VAL A 132 -6.64 11.33 -2.00
CA VAL A 132 -6.80 12.36 -0.98
C VAL A 132 -7.57 11.73 0.18
N GLN A 133 -7.05 11.79 1.38
CA GLN A 133 -7.68 11.18 2.56
C GLN A 133 -7.31 11.95 3.83
N TYR A 134 -8.31 12.27 4.66
CA TYR A 134 -8.08 13.05 5.87
C TYR A 134 -8.67 12.39 7.12
N PRO A 135 -7.88 12.24 8.19
CA PRO A 135 -8.34 11.73 9.46
C PRO A 135 -8.88 12.88 10.33
N PHE A 136 -10.19 13.02 10.38
CA PHE A 136 -10.87 13.98 11.25
C PHE A 136 -10.91 13.44 12.68
N LYS A 137 -10.71 14.32 13.66
CA LYS A 137 -11.00 14.06 15.06
C LYS A 137 -12.21 14.90 15.44
N LEU A 138 -13.27 14.24 15.89
CA LEU A 138 -14.53 14.87 16.27
C LEU A 138 -14.51 15.35 17.73
N PRO A 139 -15.42 16.28 18.11
CA PRO A 139 -15.64 16.70 19.48
C PRO A 139 -15.95 15.54 20.35
N GLY A 140 -15.66 14.88 21.09
CA GLY A 140 -15.96 13.63 21.79
C GLY A 140 -14.90 12.56 21.64
N GLY A 141 -13.81 12.88 20.90
CA GLY A 141 -12.65 12.00 20.78
C GLY A 141 -12.76 10.91 19.72
N GLN A 142 -13.87 10.83 19.01
CA GLN A 142 -14.05 9.90 17.89
C GLN A 142 -13.22 10.33 16.69
N TYR A 143 -12.87 9.34 15.86
CA TYR A 143 -12.17 9.58 14.58
C TYR A 143 -13.07 9.23 13.41
N PHE A 144 -12.97 10.01 12.35
CA PHE A 144 -13.63 9.80 11.09
C PHE A 144 -12.63 9.99 9.96
N GLU A 145 -12.44 8.99 9.13
CA GLU A 145 -11.48 9.02 8.02
C GLU A 145 -12.25 9.02 6.70
N LEU A 146 -12.13 10.10 5.94
CA LEU A 146 -12.79 10.28 4.65
C LEU A 146 -11.75 10.43 3.56
N GLY A 147 -11.97 9.80 2.40
CA GLY A 147 -11.07 9.92 1.27
C GLY A 147 -11.66 9.50 -0.05
N VAL A 148 -10.96 9.93 -1.11
CA VAL A 148 -11.20 9.56 -2.50
C VAL A 148 -9.89 9.04 -3.07
N GLN A 149 -10.00 7.98 -3.90
CA GLN A 149 -8.85 7.32 -4.50
C GLN A 149 -9.16 6.94 -5.94
N ALA A 150 -8.15 7.01 -6.79
CA ALA A 150 -8.19 6.54 -8.15
C ALA A 150 -6.94 5.70 -8.46
N TYR A 151 -7.13 4.68 -9.27
CA TYR A 151 -6.06 3.80 -9.75
C TYR A 151 -6.29 3.47 -11.21
N HIS A 152 -5.24 3.53 -12.01
CA HIS A 152 -5.31 3.23 -13.44
C HIS A 152 -4.05 2.48 -13.87
N GLY A 153 -4.23 1.44 -14.69
CA GLY A 153 -3.13 0.69 -15.28
C GLY A 153 -3.62 -0.44 -16.18
N ARG A 154 -2.67 -1.11 -16.81
CA ARG A 154 -2.91 -2.28 -17.68
C ARG A 154 -2.14 -3.47 -17.13
N PHE A 155 -2.84 -4.45 -16.64
CA PHE A 155 -2.26 -5.70 -16.15
C PHE A 155 -2.06 -6.69 -17.30
N VAL A 156 -0.92 -7.36 -17.35
CA VAL A 156 -0.67 -8.45 -18.29
C VAL A 156 -1.05 -9.77 -17.62
N ALA A 157 -2.19 -10.32 -18.01
CA ALA A 157 -2.60 -11.63 -17.55
C ALA A 157 -1.85 -12.72 -18.31
N PRO A 158 -1.20 -13.69 -17.63
CA PRO A 158 -0.65 -14.86 -18.31
C PRO A 158 -1.80 -15.68 -18.89
N THR A 159 -1.81 -15.82 -20.22
CA THR A 159 -2.70 -16.77 -20.89
C THR A 159 -2.09 -18.17 -20.81
N GLN A 160 -2.67 -19.06 -20.02
CA GLN A 160 -2.39 -20.47 -20.16
C GLN A 160 -3.08 -20.97 -21.44
N ALA A 161 -2.31 -21.50 -22.37
CA ALA A 161 -2.88 -22.26 -23.46
C ALA A 161 -3.67 -23.44 -22.88
N LEU A 162 -4.95 -23.51 -23.18
CA LEU A 162 -5.77 -24.68 -22.87
C LEU A 162 -5.20 -25.86 -23.66
N THR A 163 -4.46 -26.73 -23.00
CA THR A 163 -4.03 -28.02 -23.52
C THR A 163 -5.05 -29.08 -23.27
#